data_166e6aaacf09d048a69e36adfee4b90c
#
_entry.id   166e6aaacf09d048a69e36adfee4b90c
#
_cell.length_a   1.000
_cell.length_b   1.000
_cell.length_c   1.000
_cell.angle_alpha   90.00
_cell.angle_beta   90.00
_cell.angle_gamma   90.00
#
_symmetry.space_group_name_H-M   'P 1'
#
loop_
_entity.id
_entity.type
_entity.pdbx_description
1 polymer ?
#
loop_
_entity_poly.entity_id
_entity_poly.type
_entity_poly.pdbx_seq_one_letter_code
_entity_poly.pdbx_strand_id
1 'polypeptide(L)'
;VQCTSVGSKNAGKVRANKFLLVDDMIGGIEEALNPLYLDKLWGKYSVDARQRKIPDEDGNPCKEIHIATRWSVRDVIGRIIQAYDGNKRVKVISVPDIDPVTGESNFDFEFGGYTVKDFEDIQLLMDEISYRCLYKQDPIEREGLLFPEDKIRRYLNLPHGEPEIITSQCDTKGKGTDYFVLPVLQKYGEDYYCVDCVCDNTADYEMQYENS
;
A
#
# COMPACT_ATOMS: atom_id res chain seq x y z
N VAL A 1 -22.30 -23.91 1.53
CA VAL A 1 -21.59 -22.65 1.19
C VAL A 1 -22.61 -21.55 1.07
N GLN A 2 -22.35 -20.41 1.71
CA GLN A 2 -23.19 -19.23 1.61
C GLN A 2 -22.34 -18.06 1.11
N CYS A 3 -22.77 -17.43 0.01
CA CYS A 3 -22.09 -16.30 -0.59
C CYS A 3 -22.80 -14.99 -0.24
N THR A 4 -22.02 -13.92 -0.07
CA THR A 4 -22.53 -12.60 0.23
C THR A 4 -21.56 -11.54 -0.28
N SER A 5 -22.05 -10.35 -0.59
CA SER A 5 -21.20 -9.23 -1.02
C SER A 5 -20.88 -8.29 0.15
N VAL A 6 -19.78 -7.58 0.02
CA VAL A 6 -19.38 -6.50 0.93
C VAL A 6 -20.46 -5.43 0.93
N GLY A 7 -21.05 -5.14 2.08
CA GLY A 7 -22.13 -4.14 2.21
C GLY A 7 -23.54 -4.68 2.21
N SER A 8 -23.74 -5.98 1.96
CA SER A 8 -25.05 -6.60 2.18
C SER A 8 -25.38 -6.64 3.69
N LYS A 9 -26.67 -6.52 4.03
CA LYS A 9 -27.13 -6.62 5.42
C LYS A 9 -27.08 -8.08 5.88
N ASN A 10 -25.91 -8.51 6.36
CA ASN A 10 -25.66 -9.89 6.81
C ASN A 10 -25.82 -10.09 8.33
N ALA A 11 -26.20 -9.02 9.04
CA ALA A 11 -26.39 -9.09 10.47
C ALA A 11 -27.39 -10.19 10.85
N GLY A 12 -26.94 -11.17 11.65
CA GLY A 12 -27.74 -12.29 12.12
C GLY A 12 -27.98 -13.43 11.13
N LYS A 13 -27.52 -13.33 9.87
CA LYS A 13 -27.87 -14.30 8.82
C LYS A 13 -26.82 -15.38 8.55
N VAL A 14 -25.54 -15.06 8.75
CA VAL A 14 -24.43 -15.95 8.36
C VAL A 14 -23.43 -16.09 9.48
N ARG A 15 -22.96 -17.30 9.72
CA ARG A 15 -21.82 -17.61 10.58
C ARG A 15 -20.91 -18.61 9.87
N ALA A 16 -19.61 -18.40 9.99
CA ALA A 16 -18.59 -19.27 9.41
C ALA A 16 -17.94 -20.09 10.54
N ASN A 17 -18.06 -21.42 10.47
CA ASN A 17 -17.48 -22.31 11.48
C ASN A 17 -16.28 -23.12 10.97
N LYS A 18 -16.12 -23.31 9.66
CA LYS A 18 -14.96 -23.99 9.07
C LYS A 18 -14.05 -23.03 8.34
N PHE A 19 -14.60 -22.27 7.37
CA PHE A 19 -13.86 -21.33 6.56
C PHE A 19 -14.64 -20.02 6.40
N LEU A 20 -13.93 -18.91 6.55
CA LEU A 20 -14.31 -17.60 6.05
C LEU A 20 -13.44 -17.31 4.82
N LEU A 21 -14.07 -17.30 3.65
CA LEU A 21 -13.39 -16.93 2.39
C LEU A 21 -13.71 -15.47 2.10
N VAL A 22 -12.66 -14.69 1.87
CA VAL A 22 -12.76 -13.29 1.49
C VAL A 22 -12.09 -13.17 0.13
N ASP A 23 -12.88 -12.84 -0.87
CA ASP A 23 -12.46 -12.79 -2.26
C ASP A 23 -12.59 -11.38 -2.80
N ASP A 24 -11.51 -10.87 -3.34
CA ASP A 24 -11.34 -9.64 -4.13
C ASP A 24 -12.20 -8.44 -3.68
N MET A 25 -11.91 -7.92 -2.50
CA MET A 25 -12.71 -6.83 -1.90
C MET A 25 -12.54 -5.49 -2.61
N ILE A 26 -11.54 -5.34 -3.50
CA ILE A 26 -11.23 -4.11 -4.23
C ILE A 26 -11.43 -4.38 -5.71
N GLY A 27 -12.37 -3.67 -6.34
CA GLY A 27 -12.72 -3.88 -7.73
C GLY A 27 -11.76 -3.27 -8.76
N GLY A 28 -10.68 -2.60 -8.30
CA GLY A 28 -9.67 -2.04 -9.19
C GLY A 28 -8.97 -0.81 -8.63
N ILE A 29 -8.18 -0.19 -9.53
CA ILE A 29 -7.26 0.89 -9.18
C ILE A 29 -7.96 2.13 -8.62
N GLU A 30 -9.13 2.51 -9.14
CA GLU A 30 -9.86 3.71 -8.68
C GLU A 30 -10.28 3.59 -7.22
N GLU A 31 -10.74 2.42 -6.81
CA GLU A 31 -11.08 2.15 -5.41
C GLU A 31 -9.84 2.13 -4.53
N ALA A 32 -8.74 1.59 -5.02
CA ALA A 32 -7.46 1.51 -4.30
C ALA A 32 -6.81 2.88 -4.08
N LEU A 33 -7.10 3.85 -4.94
CA LEU A 33 -6.62 5.23 -4.81
C LEU A 33 -7.39 6.06 -3.77
N ASN A 34 -8.50 5.54 -3.25
CA ASN A 34 -9.31 6.26 -2.29
C ASN A 34 -9.05 5.75 -0.85
N PRO A 35 -8.27 6.49 -0.02
CA PRO A 35 -7.95 6.07 1.33
C PRO A 35 -9.20 5.86 2.21
N LEU A 36 -10.22 6.71 2.06
CA LEU A 36 -11.47 6.59 2.80
C LEU A 36 -12.24 5.32 2.43
N TYR A 37 -12.16 4.90 1.17
CA TYR A 37 -12.74 3.64 0.73
C TYR A 37 -12.01 2.44 1.33
N LEU A 38 -10.67 2.46 1.34
CA LEU A 38 -9.86 1.42 1.97
C LEU A 38 -10.14 1.31 3.49
N ASP A 39 -10.29 2.44 4.18
CA ASP A 39 -10.66 2.46 5.60
C ASP A 39 -12.06 1.90 5.84
N LYS A 40 -13.00 2.23 4.97
CA LYS A 40 -14.36 1.67 5.01
C LYS A 40 -14.36 0.15 4.77
N LEU A 41 -13.57 -0.34 3.81
CA LEU A 41 -13.41 -1.77 3.57
C LEU A 41 -12.81 -2.49 4.77
N TRP A 42 -11.76 -1.91 5.35
CA TRP A 42 -11.17 -2.43 6.57
C TRP A 42 -12.18 -2.54 7.71
N GLY A 43 -12.98 -1.51 7.95
CA GLY A 43 -14.05 -1.52 8.94
C GLY A 43 -15.06 -2.65 8.68
N LYS A 44 -15.52 -2.79 7.43
CA LYS A 44 -16.44 -3.86 7.03
C LYS A 44 -15.86 -5.25 7.23
N TYR A 45 -14.58 -5.44 6.89
CA TYR A 45 -13.90 -6.70 7.12
C TYR A 45 -13.73 -6.98 8.62
N SER A 46 -13.07 -6.08 9.34
CA SER A 46 -12.64 -6.33 10.73
C SER A 46 -13.79 -6.36 11.73
N VAL A 47 -14.80 -5.50 11.54
CA VAL A 47 -15.94 -5.36 12.46
C VAL A 47 -17.11 -6.24 12.05
N ASP A 48 -17.42 -6.35 10.75
CA ASP A 48 -18.60 -7.10 10.30
C ASP A 48 -18.26 -8.54 9.89
N ALA A 49 -17.39 -8.73 8.89
CA ALA A 49 -17.15 -10.05 8.31
C ALA A 49 -16.42 -10.97 9.29
N ARG A 50 -15.32 -10.49 9.87
CA ARG A 50 -14.47 -11.29 10.76
C ARG A 50 -15.20 -11.73 12.04
N GLN A 51 -16.13 -10.93 12.54
CA GLN A 51 -16.94 -11.25 13.72
C GLN A 51 -17.97 -12.35 13.46
N ARG A 52 -18.10 -12.84 12.21
CA ARG A 52 -18.95 -13.98 11.85
C ARG A 52 -18.32 -15.34 12.12
N LYS A 53 -17.03 -15.37 12.44
CA LYS A 53 -16.31 -16.59 12.73
C LYS A 53 -16.74 -17.13 14.09
N ILE A 54 -17.08 -18.42 14.13
CA ILE A 54 -17.35 -19.19 15.35
C ILE A 54 -16.54 -20.48 15.30
N PRO A 55 -16.21 -21.10 16.43
CA PRO A 55 -15.64 -22.44 16.44
C PRO A 55 -16.59 -23.46 15.78
N ASP A 56 -16.02 -24.53 15.26
CA ASP A 56 -16.82 -25.68 14.80
C ASP A 56 -17.31 -26.52 15.99
N GLU A 57 -18.00 -27.62 15.70
CA GLU A 57 -18.60 -28.53 16.71
C GLU A 57 -17.54 -29.18 17.63
N ASP A 58 -16.31 -29.31 17.13
CA ASP A 58 -15.16 -29.87 17.87
C ASP A 58 -14.37 -28.78 18.60
N GLY A 59 -14.81 -27.54 18.57
CA GLY A 59 -14.12 -26.39 19.18
C GLY A 59 -12.93 -25.83 18.37
N ASN A 60 -12.70 -26.31 17.13
CA ASN A 60 -11.64 -25.79 16.29
C ASN A 60 -11.98 -24.38 15.76
N PRO A 61 -11.01 -23.47 15.71
CA PRO A 61 -11.24 -22.12 15.23
C PRO A 61 -11.53 -22.11 13.72
N CYS A 62 -12.48 -21.28 13.29
CA CYS A 62 -12.75 -21.04 11.88
C CYS A 62 -11.50 -20.48 11.19
N LYS A 63 -11.08 -21.14 10.12
CA LYS A 63 -9.96 -20.70 9.28
C LYS A 63 -10.39 -19.54 8.39
N GLU A 64 -9.44 -18.71 8.02
CA GLU A 64 -9.67 -17.55 7.19
C GLU A 64 -8.74 -17.59 5.97
N ILE A 65 -9.30 -17.36 4.78
CA ILE A 65 -8.57 -17.39 3.51
C ILE A 65 -8.94 -16.12 2.76
N HIS A 66 -7.93 -15.36 2.40
CA HIS A 66 -8.04 -14.18 1.56
C HIS A 66 -7.43 -14.47 0.20
N ILE A 67 -8.16 -14.13 -0.85
CA ILE A 67 -7.72 -14.22 -2.24
C ILE A 67 -7.96 -12.84 -2.85
N ALA A 68 -6.93 -12.17 -3.32
CA ALA A 68 -7.09 -10.88 -3.99
C ALA A 68 -5.82 -10.43 -4.70
N THR A 69 -5.98 -9.53 -5.64
CA THR A 69 -4.93 -8.69 -6.16
C THR A 69 -4.50 -7.65 -5.11
N ARG A 70 -3.20 -7.41 -4.99
CA ARG A 70 -2.63 -6.44 -4.06
C ARG A 70 -2.60 -5.04 -4.69
N TRP A 71 -3.69 -4.30 -4.51
CA TRP A 71 -3.84 -2.96 -5.09
C TRP A 71 -3.18 -1.83 -4.30
N SER A 72 -2.98 -2.03 -3.01
CA SER A 72 -2.41 -1.03 -2.10
C SER A 72 -1.72 -1.70 -0.93
N VAL A 73 -0.69 -1.05 -0.39
CA VAL A 73 -0.10 -1.46 0.90
C VAL A 73 -1.12 -1.35 2.05
N ARG A 74 -2.12 -0.46 1.89
CA ARG A 74 -3.19 -0.22 2.86
C ARG A 74 -4.47 -1.01 2.59
N ASP A 75 -4.47 -1.93 1.63
CA ASP A 75 -5.60 -2.82 1.40
C ASP A 75 -5.82 -3.77 2.59
N VAL A 76 -6.93 -4.51 2.58
CA VAL A 76 -7.28 -5.40 3.70
C VAL A 76 -6.18 -6.44 3.95
N ILE A 77 -5.61 -7.03 2.89
CA ILE A 77 -4.52 -8.00 3.01
C ILE A 77 -3.25 -7.35 3.56
N GLY A 78 -2.87 -6.16 3.09
CA GLY A 78 -1.71 -5.42 3.59
C GLY A 78 -1.82 -5.13 5.08
N ARG A 79 -2.96 -4.68 5.55
CA ARG A 79 -3.22 -4.44 6.98
C ARG A 79 -3.19 -5.74 7.80
N ILE A 80 -3.66 -6.85 7.24
CA ILE A 80 -3.57 -8.16 7.90
C ILE A 80 -2.10 -8.59 8.00
N ILE A 81 -1.33 -8.49 6.92
CA ILE A 81 0.10 -8.82 6.92
C ILE A 81 0.83 -8.01 7.97
N GLN A 82 0.62 -6.69 8.01
CA GLN A 82 1.22 -5.81 9.00
C GLN A 82 0.81 -6.18 10.43
N ALA A 83 -0.47 -6.42 10.69
CA ALA A 83 -0.98 -6.75 12.02
C ALA A 83 -0.50 -8.11 12.56
N TYR A 84 -0.13 -9.02 11.66
CA TYR A 84 0.31 -10.38 11.99
C TYR A 84 1.76 -10.65 11.59
N ASP A 85 2.56 -9.61 11.44
CA ASP A 85 3.98 -9.76 11.10
C ASP A 85 4.68 -10.70 12.09
N GLY A 86 5.48 -11.64 11.57
CA GLY A 86 6.17 -12.67 12.34
C GLY A 86 5.26 -13.75 12.97
N ASN A 87 3.94 -13.69 12.81
CA ASN A 87 3.02 -14.64 13.40
C ASN A 87 2.90 -15.93 12.55
N LYS A 88 3.42 -17.04 13.07
CA LYS A 88 3.42 -18.36 12.38
C LYS A 88 2.01 -18.92 12.05
N ARG A 89 0.95 -18.35 12.60
CA ARG A 89 -0.45 -18.74 12.29
C ARG A 89 -0.94 -18.15 10.97
N VAL A 90 -0.24 -17.18 10.39
CA VAL A 90 -0.57 -16.58 9.11
C VAL A 90 0.44 -17.02 8.08
N LYS A 91 -0.04 -17.51 6.95
CA LYS A 91 0.77 -17.86 5.78
C LYS A 91 0.38 -16.93 4.64
N VAL A 92 1.36 -16.22 4.11
CA VAL A 92 1.22 -15.43 2.88
C VAL A 92 1.77 -16.25 1.72
N ILE A 93 0.99 -16.32 0.65
CA ILE A 93 1.40 -16.93 -0.62
C ILE A 93 1.25 -15.83 -1.66
N SER A 94 2.36 -15.41 -2.25
CA SER A 94 2.39 -14.47 -3.36
C SER A 94 2.80 -15.21 -4.62
N VAL A 95 2.06 -14.99 -5.70
CA VAL A 95 2.34 -15.57 -7.01
C VAL A 95 2.55 -14.42 -8.00
N PRO A 96 3.79 -13.95 -8.17
CA PRO A 96 4.09 -12.91 -9.16
C PRO A 96 4.00 -13.47 -10.59
N ASP A 97 4.02 -12.59 -11.57
CA ASP A 97 4.07 -12.92 -13.01
C ASP A 97 5.26 -13.84 -13.35
N ILE A 98 6.44 -13.43 -12.93
CA ILE A 98 7.70 -14.13 -13.18
C ILE A 98 8.25 -14.63 -11.85
N ASP A 99 8.66 -15.87 -11.80
CA ASP A 99 9.36 -16.44 -10.64
C ASP A 99 10.73 -15.75 -10.49
N PRO A 100 11.00 -15.10 -9.36
CA PRO A 100 12.24 -14.35 -9.17
C PRO A 100 13.49 -15.22 -9.08
N VAL A 101 13.34 -16.54 -8.92
CA VAL A 101 14.46 -17.49 -8.82
C VAL A 101 14.77 -18.12 -10.17
N THR A 102 13.74 -18.58 -10.89
CA THR A 102 13.91 -19.28 -12.18
C THR A 102 13.88 -18.33 -13.37
N GLY A 103 13.25 -17.18 -13.26
CA GLY A 103 12.98 -16.25 -14.37
C GLY A 103 11.90 -16.75 -15.33
N GLU A 104 11.19 -17.78 -14.96
CA GLU A 104 10.11 -18.37 -15.77
C GLU A 104 8.76 -17.73 -15.38
N SER A 105 7.80 -17.76 -16.30
CA SER A 105 6.44 -17.32 -16.02
C SER A 105 5.74 -18.30 -15.08
N ASN A 106 5.11 -17.77 -14.03
CA ASN A 106 4.23 -18.55 -13.17
C ASN A 106 2.87 -18.87 -13.81
N PHE A 107 2.60 -18.35 -15.00
CA PHE A 107 1.31 -18.44 -15.69
C PHE A 107 1.42 -19.03 -17.09
N ASP A 108 2.54 -19.64 -17.44
CA ASP A 108 2.71 -20.38 -18.69
C ASP A 108 2.26 -21.84 -18.50
N PHE A 109 1.04 -22.13 -18.94
CA PHE A 109 0.41 -23.43 -18.77
C PHE A 109 0.33 -24.19 -20.10
N GLU A 110 0.33 -25.52 -20.06
CA GLU A 110 0.26 -26.40 -21.22
C GLU A 110 -0.92 -26.07 -22.18
N PHE A 111 -2.03 -25.58 -21.64
CA PHE A 111 -3.25 -25.28 -22.41
C PHE A 111 -3.51 -23.78 -22.62
N GLY A 112 -2.50 -22.96 -22.50
CA GLY A 112 -2.59 -21.50 -22.62
C GLY A 112 -2.14 -20.82 -21.33
N GLY A 113 -1.94 -19.52 -21.40
CA GLY A 113 -1.41 -18.74 -20.29
C GLY A 113 -0.61 -17.56 -20.82
N TYR A 114 0.30 -17.08 -20.01
CA TYR A 114 1.14 -15.94 -20.34
C TYR A 114 2.61 -16.35 -20.24
N THR A 115 3.32 -16.22 -21.34
CA THR A 115 4.78 -16.38 -21.39
C THR A 115 5.46 -15.13 -20.80
N VAL A 116 6.77 -15.21 -20.55
CA VAL A 116 7.59 -14.05 -20.13
C VAL A 116 7.43 -12.89 -21.12
N LYS A 117 7.42 -13.20 -22.42
CA LYS A 117 7.27 -12.20 -23.49
C LYS A 117 5.91 -11.51 -23.47
N ASP A 118 4.84 -12.23 -23.15
CA ASP A 118 3.52 -11.64 -23.02
C ASP A 118 3.47 -10.62 -21.85
N PHE A 119 4.15 -10.92 -20.74
CA PHE A 119 4.27 -9.98 -19.63
C PHE A 119 5.14 -8.77 -19.97
N GLU A 120 6.23 -8.94 -20.75
CA GLU A 120 7.02 -7.82 -21.27
C GLU A 120 6.16 -6.89 -22.14
N ASP A 121 5.35 -7.43 -23.04
CA ASP A 121 4.44 -6.64 -23.88
C ASP A 121 3.36 -5.90 -23.07
N ILE A 122 2.80 -6.54 -22.04
CA ILE A 122 1.83 -5.91 -21.11
C ILE A 122 2.51 -4.75 -20.37
N GLN A 123 3.73 -4.94 -19.89
CA GLN A 123 4.48 -3.93 -19.16
C GLN A 123 4.77 -2.67 -20.00
N LEU A 124 4.94 -2.81 -21.32
CA LEU A 124 5.13 -1.66 -22.21
C LEU A 124 3.94 -0.71 -22.28
N LEU A 125 2.72 -1.22 -22.04
CA LEU A 125 1.47 -0.45 -22.17
C LEU A 125 0.89 0.00 -20.83
N MET A 126 1.40 -0.53 -19.73
CA MET A 126 0.86 -0.29 -18.38
C MET A 126 1.80 0.60 -17.58
N ASP A 127 1.24 1.46 -16.73
CA ASP A 127 2.07 2.16 -15.75
C ASP A 127 2.68 1.17 -14.75
N GLU A 128 3.89 1.47 -14.31
CA GLU A 128 4.66 0.56 -13.45
C GLU A 128 3.94 0.19 -12.16
N ILE A 129 3.19 1.12 -11.57
CA ILE A 129 2.51 0.90 -10.31
C ILE A 129 1.36 -0.08 -10.49
N SER A 130 0.56 0.09 -11.54
CA SER A 130 -0.52 -0.84 -11.88
C SER A 130 0.04 -2.23 -12.21
N TYR A 131 1.15 -2.29 -12.93
CA TYR A 131 1.83 -3.54 -13.23
C TYR A 131 2.32 -4.25 -11.97
N ARG A 132 2.95 -3.52 -11.04
CA ARG A 132 3.38 -4.07 -9.74
C ARG A 132 2.23 -4.60 -8.92
N CYS A 133 1.11 -3.89 -8.87
CA CYS A 133 -0.08 -4.34 -8.16
C CYS A 133 -0.66 -5.62 -8.77
N LEU A 134 -0.91 -5.61 -10.08
CA LEU A 134 -1.62 -6.68 -10.77
C LEU A 134 -0.78 -7.95 -10.91
N TYR A 135 0.48 -7.79 -11.32
CA TYR A 135 1.30 -8.91 -11.77
C TYR A 135 2.42 -9.27 -10.81
N LYS A 136 3.02 -8.30 -10.11
CA LYS A 136 4.08 -8.60 -9.12
C LYS A 136 3.56 -8.83 -7.70
N GLN A 137 2.29 -8.51 -7.43
CA GLN A 137 1.68 -8.58 -6.09
C GLN A 137 2.45 -7.75 -5.05
N ASP A 138 3.11 -6.70 -5.51
CA ASP A 138 4.02 -5.84 -4.76
C ASP A 138 3.58 -4.36 -4.86
N PRO A 139 2.47 -4.01 -4.20
CA PRO A 139 2.00 -2.62 -4.22
C PRO A 139 2.99 -1.72 -3.50
N ILE A 140 3.15 -0.52 -4.05
CA ILE A 140 3.89 0.57 -3.41
C ILE A 140 2.93 1.67 -2.99
N GLU A 141 3.30 2.44 -1.98
CA GLU A 141 2.52 3.62 -1.65
C GLU A 141 2.57 4.61 -2.82
N ARG A 142 1.39 5.05 -3.25
CA ARG A 142 1.29 6.07 -4.29
C ARG A 142 1.50 7.49 -3.74
N GLU A 143 1.29 7.66 -2.43
CA GLU A 143 1.64 8.89 -1.74
C GLU A 143 3.18 8.98 -1.67
N GLY A 144 3.73 10.05 -2.22
CA GLY A 144 5.19 10.26 -2.30
C GLY A 144 5.81 9.98 -3.67
N LEU A 145 5.07 9.44 -4.65
CA LEU A 145 5.60 9.17 -6.00
C LEU A 145 5.79 10.41 -6.88
N LEU A 146 5.34 11.60 -6.44
CA LEU A 146 5.70 12.86 -7.10
C LEU A 146 7.23 13.04 -7.15
N PHE A 147 7.94 12.45 -6.17
CA PHE A 147 9.39 12.52 -6.06
C PHE A 147 9.96 11.13 -5.76
N PRO A 148 9.95 10.18 -6.72
CA PRO A 148 10.54 8.87 -6.52
C PRO A 148 12.04 9.01 -6.24
N GLU A 149 12.54 8.20 -5.31
CA GLU A 149 13.92 8.36 -4.79
C GLU A 149 14.99 8.25 -5.86
N ASP A 150 14.77 7.43 -6.86
CA ASP A 150 15.66 7.24 -8.02
C ASP A 150 15.73 8.48 -8.93
N LYS A 151 14.73 9.37 -8.88
CA LYS A 151 14.68 10.63 -9.63
C LYS A 151 15.15 11.83 -8.82
N ILE A 152 15.32 11.68 -7.49
CA ILE A 152 15.87 12.75 -6.66
C ILE A 152 17.38 12.81 -6.89
N ARG A 153 17.81 13.91 -7.50
CA ARG A 153 19.25 14.17 -7.69
C ARG A 153 19.89 14.52 -6.36
N ARG A 154 20.98 13.84 -6.04
CA ARG A 154 21.77 14.11 -4.83
C ARG A 154 22.98 14.97 -5.19
N TYR A 155 23.42 15.81 -4.28
CA TYR A 155 24.58 16.66 -4.46
C TYR A 155 25.57 16.49 -3.29
N LEU A 156 26.85 16.75 -3.55
CA LEU A 156 27.90 16.74 -2.54
C LEU A 156 28.28 18.16 -2.13
N ASN A 157 28.22 19.10 -3.06
CA ASN A 157 28.57 20.50 -2.84
C ASN A 157 27.49 21.37 -3.50
N LEU A 158 27.24 22.53 -2.90
CA LEU A 158 26.41 23.55 -3.51
C LEU A 158 27.18 24.24 -4.65
N PRO A 159 26.51 24.83 -5.64
CA PRO A 159 27.12 25.68 -6.63
C PRO A 159 27.85 26.87 -5.99
N HIS A 160 28.87 27.38 -6.69
CA HIS A 160 29.59 28.57 -6.23
C HIS A 160 28.74 29.82 -6.38
N GLY A 161 28.79 30.71 -5.41
CA GLY A 161 28.10 32.01 -5.41
C GLY A 161 26.91 32.02 -4.43
N GLU A 162 26.24 33.16 -4.41
CA GLU A 162 25.03 33.32 -3.59
C GLU A 162 23.82 32.76 -4.32
N PRO A 163 22.86 32.11 -3.57
CA PRO A 163 21.62 31.63 -4.16
C PRO A 163 20.76 32.82 -4.65
N GLU A 164 20.07 32.62 -5.76
CA GLU A 164 19.12 33.61 -6.30
C GLU A 164 17.91 33.78 -5.38
N ILE A 165 17.45 32.68 -4.76
CA ILE A 165 16.31 32.64 -3.87
C ILE A 165 16.61 31.66 -2.74
N ILE A 166 16.24 32.04 -1.52
CA ILE A 166 16.11 31.14 -0.39
C ILE A 166 14.64 31.10 -0.02
N THR A 167 14.06 29.93 0.05
CA THR A 167 12.65 29.73 0.37
C THR A 167 12.44 28.52 1.25
N SER A 168 11.38 28.54 2.02
CA SER A 168 10.91 27.39 2.80
C SER A 168 9.39 27.33 2.74
N GLN A 169 8.84 26.16 2.92
CA GLN A 169 7.41 25.95 3.05
C GLN A 169 7.16 24.97 4.18
N CYS A 170 6.41 25.43 5.18
CA CYS A 170 6.06 24.60 6.32
C CYS A 170 4.86 23.71 5.99
N ASP A 171 5.03 22.42 6.18
CA ASP A 171 3.95 21.45 6.25
C ASP A 171 3.67 21.15 7.73
N THR A 172 2.58 21.71 8.24
CA THR A 172 2.21 21.61 9.66
C THR A 172 1.46 20.32 9.92
N LYS A 173 1.90 19.55 10.90
CA LYS A 173 1.15 18.36 11.31
C LYS A 173 -0.12 18.75 12.07
N GLY A 174 -1.18 17.97 11.83
CA GLY A 174 -2.40 18.00 12.63
C GLY A 174 -2.30 17.11 13.88
N LYS A 175 -3.44 16.78 14.46
CA LYS A 175 -3.53 15.75 15.50
C LYS A 175 -3.40 14.37 14.83
N GLY A 176 -2.28 13.69 15.02
CA GLY A 176 -2.06 12.36 14.43
C GLY A 176 -0.59 11.94 14.44
N THR A 177 -0.27 10.91 13.66
CA THR A 177 1.08 10.35 13.49
C THR A 177 1.88 11.00 12.37
N ASP A 178 1.35 12.05 11.76
CA ASP A 178 1.97 12.78 10.68
C ASP A 178 3.20 13.57 11.15
N TYR A 179 4.01 14.06 10.21
CA TYR A 179 5.22 14.81 10.52
C TYR A 179 5.00 16.31 10.29
N PHE A 180 5.58 17.13 11.15
CA PHE A 180 5.90 18.51 10.82
C PHE A 180 7.14 18.51 9.92
N VAL A 181 7.10 19.19 8.78
CA VAL A 181 8.22 19.25 7.84
C VAL A 181 8.44 20.70 7.40
N LEU A 182 9.67 21.18 7.57
CA LEU A 182 10.11 22.50 7.14
C LEU A 182 11.41 22.39 6.34
N PRO A 183 11.34 22.18 5.02
CA PRO A 183 12.53 22.20 4.16
C PRO A 183 12.99 23.63 3.88
N VAL A 184 14.29 23.84 3.84
CA VAL A 184 14.93 25.06 3.34
C VAL A 184 15.54 24.80 1.98
N LEU A 185 15.09 25.54 0.98
CA LEU A 185 15.51 25.39 -0.40
C LEU A 185 16.31 26.62 -0.86
N GLN A 186 17.41 26.38 -1.55
CA GLN A 186 18.19 27.41 -2.25
C GLN A 186 18.14 27.18 -3.75
N LYS A 187 17.86 28.24 -4.51
CA LYS A 187 17.83 28.21 -5.97
C LYS A 187 19.13 28.72 -6.57
N TYR A 188 19.68 27.94 -7.50
CA TYR A 188 20.83 28.29 -8.33
C TYR A 188 20.49 27.96 -9.80
N GLY A 189 20.28 28.98 -10.64
CA GLY A 189 19.85 28.80 -12.03
C GLY A 189 18.49 28.09 -12.09
N GLU A 190 18.42 26.95 -12.75
CA GLU A 190 17.18 26.15 -12.89
C GLU A 190 16.99 25.12 -11.79
N ASP A 191 17.98 24.94 -10.91
CA ASP A 191 17.97 23.88 -9.91
C ASP A 191 17.66 24.41 -8.49
N TYR A 192 16.89 23.62 -7.72
CA TYR A 192 16.66 23.84 -6.31
C TYR A 192 17.41 22.81 -5.47
N TYR A 193 18.05 23.27 -4.42
CA TYR A 193 18.82 22.46 -3.47
C TYR A 193 18.18 22.52 -2.10
N CYS A 194 17.78 21.37 -1.54
CA CYS A 194 17.34 21.28 -0.16
C CYS A 194 18.56 21.29 0.73
N VAL A 195 18.83 22.41 1.39
CA VAL A 195 20.06 22.63 2.17
C VAL A 195 19.86 22.30 3.64
N ASP A 196 18.62 22.33 4.12
CA ASP A 196 18.24 21.96 5.47
C ASP A 196 16.80 21.45 5.49
N CYS A 197 16.45 20.65 6.50
CA CYS A 197 15.09 20.19 6.67
C CYS A 197 14.85 19.82 8.15
N VAL A 198 13.93 20.54 8.77
CA VAL A 198 13.38 20.11 10.07
C VAL A 198 12.25 19.11 9.79
N CYS A 199 12.35 17.93 10.38
CA CYS A 199 11.33 16.87 10.25
C CYS A 199 11.07 16.28 11.64
N ASP A 200 9.90 16.53 12.22
CA ASP A 200 9.58 16.12 13.59
C ASP A 200 8.13 15.65 13.71
N ASN A 201 7.94 14.48 14.28
CA ASN A 201 6.62 13.93 14.57
C ASN A 201 6.19 14.11 16.04
N THR A 202 7.07 14.63 16.89
CA THR A 202 6.79 14.91 18.33
C THR A 202 6.40 16.35 18.59
N ALA A 203 6.72 17.27 17.66
CA ALA A 203 6.45 18.69 17.82
C ALA A 203 4.96 18.97 18.04
N ASP A 204 4.63 19.71 19.09
CA ASP A 204 3.32 20.32 19.28
C ASP A 204 3.20 21.66 18.53
N TYR A 205 2.05 22.32 18.60
CA TYR A 205 1.83 23.58 17.89
C TYR A 205 2.78 24.71 18.33
N GLU A 206 3.17 24.75 19.60
CA GLU A 206 4.08 25.78 20.11
C GLU A 206 5.49 25.56 19.54
N MET A 207 5.99 24.32 19.57
CA MET A 207 7.28 23.96 18.97
C MET A 207 7.31 24.16 17.45
N GLN A 208 6.20 23.94 16.74
CA GLN A 208 6.11 24.23 15.31
C GLN A 208 6.27 25.71 15.00
N TYR A 209 5.72 26.58 15.86
CA TYR A 209 5.85 28.04 15.73
C TYR A 209 7.28 28.55 16.00
N GLU A 210 7.99 27.94 16.94
CA GLU A 210 9.38 28.31 17.25
C GLU A 210 10.36 27.90 16.14
N ASN A 211 10.03 26.88 15.35
CA ASN A 211 10.86 26.36 14.26
C ASN A 211 10.51 26.96 12.88
N SER A 212 9.46 27.78 12.75
CA SER A 212 9.07 28.40 11.49
C SER A 212 9.56 29.84 11.39
#